data_9c0a4c58f17cfd4f3e8f51b15d3a3cce
#
_entry.id   9c0a4c58f17cfd4f3e8f51b15d3a3cce
#
_cell.length_a   1.000
_cell.length_b   1.000
_cell.length_c   1.000
_cell.angle_alpha   90.00
_cell.angle_beta   90.00
_cell.angle_gamma   90.00
#
_symmetry.space_group_name_H-M   'P 1'
#
loop_
_entity.id
_entity.type
_entity.pdbx_description
1 polymer ?
#
loop_
_entity_poly.entity_id
_entity_poly.type
_entity_poly.pdbx_seq_one_letter_code
_entity_poly.pdbx_strand_id
1 'polypeptide(L)'
;MIDNLFVFDFDDTLAKTIAHIGVARILPQGDDDPLFPMWLKNNDLHHEFERRGSEGIFYYLPSEEFATYQKIAASDELGDTKDIFDFAETAGVDPETTQAHNGIVKILKQAESHPNSKVIIVTARGGDSMETPFGNIEATNREDIAEFLASIGAAIEGSSIFPVGSSDPQHKANVVKQYIERLNPENVYFYDDNELNLAAIHELCHEYQDVTNIFAIKVTNGKQSPAIPCD
;
A
#
# COMPACT_ATOMS: atom_id res chain seq x y z
N MET A 1 -0.83 11.42 -26.72
CA MET A 1 0.38 11.07 -25.94
C MET A 1 0.07 11.41 -24.50
N ILE A 2 0.44 10.60 -23.57
CA ILE A 2 0.24 10.88 -22.13
C ILE A 2 1.50 11.61 -21.63
N ASP A 3 1.32 12.80 -21.08
CA ASP A 3 2.45 13.61 -20.59
C ASP A 3 2.72 13.29 -19.11
N ASN A 4 1.65 13.02 -18.34
CA ASN A 4 1.76 12.78 -16.90
C ASN A 4 1.06 11.48 -16.49
N LEU A 5 1.76 10.65 -15.73
CA LEU A 5 1.21 9.50 -15.02
C LEU A 5 1.15 9.83 -13.52
N PHE A 6 -0.05 9.85 -12.97
CA PHE A 6 -0.26 10.00 -11.53
C PHE A 6 -0.63 8.66 -10.92
N VAL A 7 0.13 8.25 -9.92
CA VAL A 7 -0.05 7.00 -9.21
C VAL A 7 -0.29 7.31 -7.75
N PHE A 8 -1.39 6.83 -7.21
CA PHE A 8 -1.73 7.02 -5.79
C PHE A 8 -1.86 5.67 -5.11
N ASP A 9 -1.27 5.54 -3.94
CA ASP A 9 -1.70 4.53 -3.00
C ASP A 9 -3.07 4.87 -2.41
N PHE A 10 -3.74 3.90 -1.79
CA PHE A 10 -5.07 4.10 -1.23
C PHE A 10 -5.04 4.31 0.28
N ASP A 11 -4.57 3.31 1.05
CA ASP A 11 -4.57 3.34 2.51
C ASP A 11 -3.59 4.39 3.03
N ASP A 12 -4.03 5.19 4.00
CA ASP A 12 -3.28 6.29 4.62
C ASP A 12 -2.74 7.35 3.65
N THR A 13 -2.94 7.16 2.34
CA THR A 13 -2.62 8.10 1.26
C THR A 13 -3.87 8.84 0.76
N LEU A 14 -4.80 8.16 0.08
CA LEU A 14 -6.07 8.74 -0.37
C LEU A 14 -7.15 8.73 0.72
N ALA A 15 -7.13 7.70 1.55
CA ALA A 15 -8.11 7.51 2.60
C ALA A 15 -7.47 6.92 3.87
N LYS A 16 -7.96 7.36 5.03
CA LYS A 16 -7.73 6.66 6.28
C LYS A 16 -8.76 5.55 6.41
N THR A 17 -8.28 4.31 6.47
CA THR A 17 -9.11 3.12 6.67
C THR A 17 -8.85 2.54 8.06
N ILE A 18 -9.84 1.80 8.59
CA ILE A 18 -9.70 1.08 9.86
C ILE A 18 -9.52 -0.41 9.52
N ALA A 19 -8.43 -0.74 8.84
CA ALA A 19 -8.06 -2.12 8.57
C ALA A 19 -6.90 -2.53 9.47
N HIS A 20 -6.95 -3.76 9.96
CA HIS A 20 -5.87 -4.35 10.72
C HIS A 20 -5.17 -5.43 9.89
N ILE A 21 -3.88 -5.50 10.01
CA ILE A 21 -3.08 -6.55 9.39
C ILE A 21 -2.57 -7.47 10.49
N GLY A 22 -2.91 -8.74 10.39
CA GLY A 22 -2.42 -9.77 11.29
C GLY A 22 -0.98 -10.13 10.97
N VAL A 23 -0.13 -10.19 11.99
CA VAL A 23 1.26 -10.62 11.88
C VAL A 23 1.50 -11.77 12.83
N ALA A 24 2.00 -12.90 12.32
CA ALA A 24 2.51 -14.00 13.10
C ALA A 24 3.99 -14.20 12.81
N ARG A 25 4.80 -14.38 13.86
CA ARG A 25 6.22 -14.71 13.74
C ARG A 25 6.44 -16.16 14.09
N ILE A 26 7.04 -16.90 13.17
CA ILE A 26 7.23 -18.34 13.24
C ILE A 26 8.71 -18.66 13.32
N LEU A 27 9.07 -19.51 14.26
CA LEU A 27 10.41 -20.06 14.44
C LEU A 27 10.73 -21.09 13.33
N PRO A 28 12.02 -21.40 13.06
CA PRO A 28 12.42 -22.35 12.01
C PRO A 28 11.78 -23.74 12.12
N GLN A 29 11.46 -24.19 13.33
CA GLN A 29 10.79 -25.47 13.59
C GLN A 29 9.27 -25.43 13.33
N GLY A 30 8.69 -24.27 13.02
CA GLY A 30 7.27 -24.09 12.73
C GLY A 30 6.40 -23.70 13.93
N ASP A 31 7.00 -23.43 15.09
CA ASP A 31 6.28 -22.98 16.29
C ASP A 31 6.14 -21.45 16.31
N ASP A 32 5.13 -20.96 17.03
CA ASP A 32 5.00 -19.53 17.34
C ASP A 32 6.26 -19.01 18.05
N ASP A 33 6.72 -17.82 17.70
CA ASP A 33 7.76 -17.14 18.47
C ASP A 33 7.17 -16.59 19.79
N PRO A 34 7.50 -17.17 20.95
CA PRO A 34 6.94 -16.74 22.22
C PRO A 34 7.44 -15.35 22.67
N LEU A 35 8.48 -14.82 22.05
CA LEU A 35 9.03 -13.49 22.34
C LEU A 35 8.43 -12.40 21.44
N PHE A 36 7.68 -12.77 20.41
CA PHE A 36 7.15 -11.82 19.46
C PHE A 36 6.23 -10.75 20.09
N PRO A 37 5.30 -11.07 21.01
CA PRO A 37 4.49 -10.04 21.68
C PRO A 37 5.33 -9.02 22.45
N MET A 38 6.41 -9.50 23.09
CA MET A 38 7.34 -8.63 23.82
C MET A 38 8.18 -7.79 22.86
N TRP A 39 8.55 -8.35 21.71
CA TRP A 39 9.24 -7.62 20.65
C TRP A 39 8.36 -6.49 20.10
N LEU A 40 7.08 -6.74 19.80
CA LEU A 40 6.12 -5.70 19.39
C LEU A 40 6.09 -4.57 20.42
N LYS A 41 5.89 -4.91 21.69
CA LYS A 41 5.84 -3.93 22.78
C LYS A 41 7.13 -3.11 22.93
N ASN A 42 8.30 -3.76 22.78
CA ASN A 42 9.61 -3.09 22.92
C ASN A 42 9.88 -2.10 21.75
N ASN A 43 9.18 -2.27 20.65
CA ASN A 43 9.23 -1.37 19.48
C ASN A 43 8.05 -0.39 19.43
N ASP A 44 7.32 -0.24 20.55
CA ASP A 44 6.15 0.63 20.68
C ASP A 44 5.03 0.32 19.67
N LEU A 45 4.94 -0.96 19.23
CA LEU A 45 3.88 -1.43 18.32
C LEU A 45 2.74 -2.04 19.14
N HIS A 46 1.53 -1.55 18.92
CA HIS A 46 0.34 -1.95 19.67
C HIS A 46 -0.61 -2.75 18.80
N HIS A 47 -0.77 -4.03 19.10
CA HIS A 47 -1.84 -4.83 18.48
C HIS A 47 -3.16 -4.62 19.24
N GLU A 48 -4.27 -4.62 18.52
CA GLU A 48 -5.58 -4.42 19.11
C GLU A 48 -6.22 -5.73 19.59
N PHE A 49 -5.97 -6.82 18.86
CA PHE A 49 -6.46 -8.15 19.21
C PHE A 49 -5.56 -9.25 18.67
N GLU A 50 -5.82 -10.48 19.10
CA GLU A 50 -5.10 -11.68 18.67
C GLU A 50 -6.08 -12.70 18.09
N ARG A 51 -5.63 -13.48 17.10
CA ARG A 51 -6.38 -14.60 16.55
C ARG A 51 -5.46 -15.78 16.25
N ARG A 52 -5.83 -16.98 16.70
CA ARG A 52 -5.08 -18.19 16.36
C ARG A 52 -5.55 -18.73 15.01
N GLY A 53 -4.64 -18.80 14.05
CA GLY A 53 -4.80 -19.48 12.78
C GLY A 53 -4.14 -20.84 12.72
N SER A 54 -4.14 -21.46 11.55
CA SER A 54 -3.46 -22.73 11.29
C SER A 54 -1.93 -22.63 11.36
N GLU A 55 -1.39 -21.46 11.04
CA GLU A 55 0.05 -21.19 10.93
C GLU A 55 0.62 -20.46 12.14
N GLY A 56 -0.21 -20.05 13.13
CA GLY A 56 0.28 -19.42 14.34
C GLY A 56 -0.73 -18.49 15.00
N ILE A 57 -0.26 -17.71 15.99
CA ILE A 57 -1.01 -16.63 16.61
C ILE A 57 -0.71 -15.34 15.86
N PHE A 58 -1.75 -14.73 15.31
CA PHE A 58 -1.70 -13.46 14.60
C PHE A 58 -2.03 -12.31 15.56
N TYR A 59 -1.17 -11.31 15.58
CA TYR A 59 -1.32 -10.06 16.33
C TYR A 59 -1.74 -8.98 15.33
N TYR A 60 -2.94 -8.41 15.51
CA TYR A 60 -3.53 -7.50 14.55
C TYR A 60 -3.16 -6.06 14.85
N LEU A 61 -2.38 -5.48 13.95
CA LEU A 61 -1.88 -4.11 14.00
C LEU A 61 -2.76 -3.21 13.11
N PRO A 62 -3.12 -2.00 13.55
CA PRO A 62 -3.63 -0.97 12.65
C PRO A 62 -2.68 -0.74 11.47
N SER A 63 -3.18 -0.30 10.33
CA SER A 63 -2.37 -0.10 9.10
C SER A 63 -1.16 0.81 9.32
N GLU A 64 -1.31 1.90 10.07
CA GLU A 64 -0.21 2.82 10.42
C GLU A 64 0.90 2.11 11.23
N GLU A 65 0.51 1.25 12.16
CA GLU A 65 1.45 0.48 12.98
C GLU A 65 2.09 -0.65 12.17
N PHE A 66 1.36 -1.25 11.24
CA PHE A 66 1.91 -2.25 10.33
C PHE A 66 2.98 -1.66 9.41
N ALA A 67 2.80 -0.45 8.88
CA ALA A 67 3.83 0.24 8.11
C ALA A 67 5.10 0.48 8.93
N THR A 68 4.94 0.85 10.21
CA THR A 68 6.06 0.99 11.15
C THR A 68 6.73 -0.36 11.44
N TYR A 69 5.92 -1.41 11.65
CA TYR A 69 6.40 -2.78 11.81
C TYR A 69 7.30 -3.21 10.65
N GLN A 70 6.83 -3.04 9.39
CA GLN A 70 7.61 -3.42 8.20
C GLN A 70 8.96 -2.72 8.15
N LYS A 71 9.02 -1.43 8.49
CA LYS A 71 10.25 -0.65 8.49
C LYS A 71 11.25 -1.17 9.54
N ILE A 72 10.77 -1.47 10.76
CA ILE A 72 11.63 -2.00 11.84
C ILE A 72 12.08 -3.42 11.46
N ALA A 73 11.15 -4.28 11.04
CA ALA A 73 11.45 -5.66 10.67
C ALA A 73 12.45 -5.77 9.51
N ALA A 74 12.39 -4.86 8.53
CA ALA A 74 13.35 -4.80 7.43
C ALA A 74 14.78 -4.40 7.87
N SER A 75 14.92 -3.68 9.00
CA SER A 75 16.21 -3.24 9.53
C SER A 75 16.76 -4.15 10.63
N ASP A 76 15.92 -5.06 11.16
CA ASP A 76 16.27 -5.93 12.28
C ASP A 76 16.79 -7.28 11.76
N GLU A 77 17.88 -7.78 12.35
CA GLU A 77 18.34 -9.15 12.09
C GLU A 77 17.43 -10.12 12.86
N LEU A 78 16.26 -10.43 12.30
CA LEU A 78 15.25 -11.30 12.90
C LEU A 78 15.70 -12.77 13.03
N GLY A 79 16.96 -13.08 12.67
CA GLY A 79 17.49 -14.44 12.64
C GLY A 79 16.79 -15.30 11.58
N ASP A 80 16.56 -16.58 11.92
CA ASP A 80 15.90 -17.54 11.00
C ASP A 80 14.36 -17.55 11.16
N THR A 81 13.74 -16.54 11.78
CA THR A 81 12.28 -16.45 11.92
C THR A 81 11.63 -16.05 10.60
N LYS A 82 10.36 -16.47 10.42
CA LYS A 82 9.54 -16.10 9.25
C LYS A 82 8.30 -15.36 9.73
N ASP A 83 8.04 -14.20 9.17
CA ASP A 83 6.78 -13.49 9.39
C ASP A 83 5.73 -13.93 8.37
N ILE A 84 4.51 -14.18 8.85
CA ILE A 84 3.33 -14.52 8.05
C ILE A 84 2.29 -13.43 8.28
N PHE A 85 1.62 -13.01 7.21
CA PHE A 85 0.67 -11.91 7.27
C PHE A 85 -0.75 -12.39 6.95
N ASP A 86 -1.72 -11.82 7.66
CA ASP A 86 -3.14 -11.93 7.36
C ASP A 86 -3.72 -10.57 6.95
N PHE A 87 -4.12 -10.47 5.71
CA PHE A 87 -4.72 -9.27 5.12
C PHE A 87 -6.24 -9.38 4.98
N ALA A 88 -6.90 -10.31 5.70
CA ALA A 88 -8.34 -10.56 5.54
C ALA A 88 -9.19 -9.29 5.72
N GLU A 89 -8.85 -8.41 6.68
CA GLU A 89 -9.59 -7.16 6.89
C GLU A 89 -9.37 -6.12 5.79
N THR A 90 -8.41 -6.35 4.89
CA THR A 90 -8.20 -5.48 3.73
C THR A 90 -8.89 -5.99 2.47
N ALA A 91 -9.79 -6.97 2.56
CA ALA A 91 -10.49 -7.55 1.43
C ALA A 91 -11.57 -6.65 0.82
N GLY A 92 -11.96 -5.59 1.50
CA GLY A 92 -12.92 -4.59 1.04
C GLY A 92 -12.70 -3.24 1.71
N VAL A 93 -13.46 -2.24 1.29
CA VAL A 93 -13.44 -0.88 1.85
C VAL A 93 -14.80 -0.62 2.49
N ASP A 94 -14.82 -0.43 3.81
CA ASP A 94 -16.04 -0.04 4.51
C ASP A 94 -16.26 1.49 4.37
N PRO A 95 -17.27 1.93 3.61
CA PRO A 95 -17.52 3.35 3.39
C PRO A 95 -17.97 4.10 4.66
N GLU A 96 -18.49 3.40 5.68
CA GLU A 96 -18.94 4.04 6.93
C GLU A 96 -17.77 4.45 7.83
N THR A 97 -16.66 3.71 7.75
CA THR A 97 -15.47 3.95 8.59
C THR A 97 -14.32 4.59 7.82
N THR A 98 -14.34 4.54 6.49
CA THR A 98 -13.30 5.11 5.64
C THR A 98 -13.42 6.63 5.53
N GLN A 99 -12.33 7.35 5.78
CA GLN A 99 -12.29 8.82 5.74
C GLN A 99 -11.33 9.31 4.67
N ALA A 100 -11.83 10.15 3.75
CA ALA A 100 -11.02 10.72 2.68
C ALA A 100 -9.96 11.70 3.21
N HIS A 101 -8.74 11.58 2.73
CA HIS A 101 -7.69 12.59 2.90
C HIS A 101 -7.89 13.73 1.88
N ASN A 102 -8.74 14.69 2.23
CA ASN A 102 -9.21 15.76 1.33
C ASN A 102 -8.08 16.52 0.61
N GLY A 103 -6.90 16.64 1.23
CA GLY A 103 -5.72 17.28 0.62
C GLY A 103 -5.23 16.53 -0.62
N ILE A 104 -5.05 15.22 -0.50
CA ILE A 104 -4.59 14.35 -1.59
C ILE A 104 -5.71 14.09 -2.61
N VAL A 105 -6.95 13.91 -2.15
CA VAL A 105 -8.11 13.78 -3.04
C VAL A 105 -8.27 15.00 -3.95
N LYS A 106 -7.96 16.20 -3.47
CA LYS A 106 -7.95 17.40 -4.32
C LYS A 106 -6.90 17.29 -5.44
N ILE A 107 -5.71 16.76 -5.15
CA ILE A 107 -4.66 16.55 -6.13
C ILE A 107 -5.08 15.48 -7.14
N LEU A 108 -5.67 14.37 -6.67
CA LEU A 108 -6.24 13.33 -7.52
C LEU A 108 -7.22 13.92 -8.54
N LYS A 109 -8.20 14.73 -8.10
CA LYS A 109 -9.19 15.36 -8.99
C LYS A 109 -8.55 16.35 -9.97
N GLN A 110 -7.52 17.07 -9.55
CA GLN A 110 -6.76 17.94 -10.45
C GLN A 110 -6.02 17.12 -11.51
N ALA A 111 -5.38 16.02 -11.12
CA ALA A 111 -4.71 15.10 -12.03
C ALA A 111 -5.69 14.46 -13.04
N GLU A 112 -6.88 14.06 -12.57
CA GLU A 112 -7.95 13.49 -13.41
C GLU A 112 -8.46 14.49 -14.45
N SER A 113 -8.58 15.76 -14.09
CA SER A 113 -9.04 16.81 -14.97
C SER A 113 -7.96 17.37 -15.91
N HIS A 114 -6.70 17.03 -15.70
CA HIS A 114 -5.59 17.53 -16.50
C HIS A 114 -5.54 16.83 -17.86
N PRO A 115 -5.51 17.56 -18.99
CA PRO A 115 -5.39 16.94 -20.30
C PRO A 115 -4.06 16.17 -20.42
N ASN A 116 -4.07 15.07 -21.17
CA ASN A 116 -2.90 14.20 -21.38
C ASN A 116 -2.36 13.58 -20.10
N SER A 117 -3.19 13.41 -19.07
CA SER A 117 -2.81 12.70 -17.85
C SER A 117 -3.50 11.33 -17.77
N LYS A 118 -2.82 10.39 -17.15
CA LYS A 118 -3.39 9.11 -16.71
C LYS A 118 -3.28 9.03 -15.20
N VAL A 119 -4.38 8.67 -14.55
CA VAL A 119 -4.42 8.40 -13.11
C VAL A 119 -4.63 6.92 -12.89
N ILE A 120 -3.87 6.34 -11.98
CA ILE A 120 -4.06 4.97 -11.50
C ILE A 120 -3.95 4.92 -9.96
N ILE A 121 -4.63 3.96 -9.36
CA ILE A 121 -4.51 3.63 -7.95
C ILE A 121 -3.77 2.30 -7.84
N VAL A 122 -2.75 2.22 -7.00
CA VAL A 122 -1.98 0.99 -6.76
C VAL A 122 -1.90 0.74 -5.26
N THR A 123 -2.60 -0.27 -4.78
CA THR A 123 -2.72 -0.56 -3.35
C THR A 123 -2.19 -1.95 -3.01
N ALA A 124 -1.68 -2.13 -1.79
CA ALA A 124 -1.26 -3.43 -1.26
C ALA A 124 -2.42 -4.40 -1.01
N ARG A 125 -3.66 -3.90 -1.00
CA ARG A 125 -4.88 -4.73 -0.83
C ARG A 125 -4.93 -5.85 -1.86
N GLY A 126 -5.66 -6.95 -1.53
CA GLY A 126 -5.85 -8.08 -2.45
C GLY A 126 -6.72 -7.76 -3.65
N GLY A 127 -6.59 -8.58 -4.70
CA GLY A 127 -7.42 -8.50 -5.90
C GLY A 127 -8.80 -9.17 -5.69
N ASP A 128 -9.26 -9.93 -6.71
CA ASP A 128 -10.61 -10.53 -6.71
C ASP A 128 -10.75 -11.69 -5.71
N SER A 129 -9.63 -12.30 -5.30
CA SER A 129 -9.56 -13.31 -4.25
C SER A 129 -8.26 -13.21 -3.47
N MET A 130 -8.31 -13.49 -2.18
CA MET A 130 -7.15 -13.47 -1.29
C MET A 130 -7.01 -14.82 -0.59
N GLU A 131 -5.79 -15.38 -0.62
CA GLU A 131 -5.44 -16.48 0.26
C GLU A 131 -5.04 -15.90 1.63
N THR A 132 -5.67 -16.40 2.68
CA THR A 132 -5.37 -15.99 4.05
C THR A 132 -5.05 -17.20 4.91
N PRO A 133 -4.40 -17.03 6.06
CA PRO A 133 -4.17 -18.11 7.03
C PRO A 133 -5.45 -18.80 7.54
N PHE A 134 -6.61 -18.22 7.23
CA PHE A 134 -7.94 -18.72 7.61
C PHE A 134 -8.76 -19.25 6.43
N GLY A 135 -8.17 -19.34 5.23
CA GLY A 135 -8.77 -19.81 3.99
C GLY A 135 -8.89 -18.71 2.93
N ASN A 136 -9.40 -19.11 1.77
CA ASN A 136 -9.62 -18.16 0.68
C ASN A 136 -10.87 -17.31 0.95
N ILE A 137 -10.76 -16.02 0.71
CA ILE A 137 -11.84 -15.05 0.80
C ILE A 137 -12.00 -14.31 -0.53
N GLU A 138 -13.22 -13.91 -0.84
CA GLU A 138 -13.50 -12.99 -1.94
C GLU A 138 -13.09 -11.58 -1.52
N ALA A 139 -12.49 -10.82 -2.43
CA ALA A 139 -12.09 -9.45 -2.19
C ALA A 139 -12.73 -8.53 -3.23
N THR A 140 -13.33 -7.44 -2.76
CA THR A 140 -14.08 -6.47 -3.56
C THR A 140 -13.37 -5.12 -3.69
N ASN A 141 -12.08 -5.09 -3.37
CA ASN A 141 -11.31 -3.85 -3.24
C ASN A 141 -11.39 -2.93 -4.46
N ARG A 142 -11.39 -3.48 -5.66
CA ARG A 142 -11.44 -2.68 -6.89
C ARG A 142 -12.74 -1.91 -7.02
N GLU A 143 -13.85 -2.59 -6.77
CA GLU A 143 -15.20 -2.05 -6.84
C GLU A 143 -15.43 -1.06 -5.68
N ASP A 144 -15.08 -1.46 -4.47
CA ASP A 144 -15.31 -0.66 -3.26
C ASP A 144 -14.48 0.63 -3.30
N ILE A 145 -13.21 0.58 -3.73
CA ILE A 145 -12.37 1.77 -3.92
C ILE A 145 -12.97 2.68 -4.98
N ALA A 146 -13.44 2.13 -6.12
CA ALA A 146 -14.06 2.92 -7.16
C ALA A 146 -15.35 3.61 -6.66
N GLU A 147 -16.21 2.90 -5.92
CA GLU A 147 -17.41 3.45 -5.31
C GLU A 147 -17.09 4.52 -4.27
N PHE A 148 -16.12 4.27 -3.39
CA PHE A 148 -15.67 5.26 -2.42
C PHE A 148 -15.18 6.54 -3.11
N LEU A 149 -14.30 6.41 -4.11
CA LEU A 149 -13.79 7.56 -4.87
C LEU A 149 -14.90 8.31 -5.60
N ALA A 150 -15.86 7.60 -6.19
CA ALA A 150 -17.04 8.21 -6.81
C ALA A 150 -17.90 8.99 -5.80
N SER A 151 -18.08 8.46 -4.59
CA SER A 151 -18.85 9.12 -3.51
C SER A 151 -18.25 10.46 -3.08
N ILE A 152 -16.95 10.60 -3.19
CA ILE A 152 -16.22 11.84 -2.89
C ILE A 152 -15.95 12.69 -4.13
N GLY A 153 -16.51 12.32 -5.29
CA GLY A 153 -16.49 13.07 -6.55
C GLY A 153 -15.20 12.94 -7.35
N ALA A 154 -14.53 11.80 -7.30
CA ALA A 154 -13.45 11.39 -8.20
C ALA A 154 -13.93 10.21 -9.05
N ALA A 155 -13.82 10.30 -10.39
CA ALA A 155 -14.38 9.31 -11.31
C ALA A 155 -13.31 8.33 -11.82
N ILE A 156 -12.69 7.59 -10.91
CA ILE A 156 -11.67 6.59 -11.24
C ILE A 156 -12.35 5.26 -11.57
N GLU A 157 -12.18 4.79 -12.81
CA GLU A 157 -12.72 3.50 -13.23
C GLU A 157 -11.96 2.35 -12.55
N GLY A 158 -12.67 1.25 -12.20
CA GLY A 158 -12.09 0.05 -11.61
C GLY A 158 -10.91 -0.52 -12.42
N SER A 159 -10.92 -0.37 -13.76
CA SER A 159 -9.80 -0.75 -14.64
C SER A 159 -8.50 0.04 -14.42
N SER A 160 -8.57 1.14 -13.67
CA SER A 160 -7.41 1.96 -13.26
C SER A 160 -7.01 1.74 -11.80
N ILE A 161 -7.59 0.76 -11.11
CA ILE A 161 -7.29 0.38 -9.73
C ILE A 161 -6.60 -0.99 -9.74
N PHE A 162 -5.43 -1.05 -9.13
CA PHE A 162 -4.53 -2.21 -9.11
C PHE A 162 -4.27 -2.68 -7.69
N PRO A 163 -5.14 -3.55 -7.14
CA PRO A 163 -4.85 -4.26 -5.90
C PRO A 163 -3.76 -5.30 -6.19
N VAL A 164 -2.56 -5.13 -5.59
CA VAL A 164 -1.42 -6.02 -5.87
C VAL A 164 -1.36 -7.23 -4.93
N GLY A 165 -2.13 -7.24 -3.86
CA GLY A 165 -2.23 -8.36 -2.93
C GLY A 165 -0.93 -8.68 -2.19
N SER A 166 -0.09 -7.69 -1.98
CA SER A 166 1.23 -7.89 -1.40
C SER A 166 1.73 -6.62 -0.72
N SER A 167 2.39 -6.80 0.40
CA SER A 167 3.14 -5.75 1.09
C SER A 167 4.56 -5.57 0.57
N ASP A 168 5.01 -6.43 -0.37
CA ASP A 168 6.31 -6.27 -1.02
C ASP A 168 6.27 -5.04 -1.94
N PRO A 169 7.11 -4.01 -1.68
CA PRO A 169 7.14 -2.77 -2.46
C PRO A 169 7.38 -2.99 -3.96
N GLN A 170 8.06 -4.06 -4.33
CA GLN A 170 8.36 -4.37 -5.74
C GLN A 170 7.09 -4.66 -6.55
N HIS A 171 6.01 -5.14 -5.93
CA HIS A 171 4.76 -5.36 -6.64
C HIS A 171 4.12 -4.05 -7.11
N LYS A 172 4.13 -3.01 -6.27
CA LYS A 172 3.69 -1.66 -6.69
C LYS A 172 4.61 -1.09 -7.77
N ALA A 173 5.93 -1.18 -7.57
CA ALA A 173 6.92 -0.70 -8.53
C ALA A 173 6.76 -1.37 -9.91
N ASN A 174 6.48 -2.67 -9.96
CA ASN A 174 6.24 -3.40 -11.21
C ASN A 174 5.00 -2.89 -11.96
N VAL A 175 3.92 -2.52 -11.27
CA VAL A 175 2.75 -1.88 -11.91
C VAL A 175 3.14 -0.55 -12.53
N VAL A 176 3.86 0.30 -11.79
CA VAL A 176 4.34 1.61 -12.28
C VAL A 176 5.25 1.43 -13.49
N LYS A 177 6.21 0.50 -13.43
CA LYS A 177 7.10 0.14 -14.53
C LYS A 177 6.34 -0.22 -15.82
N GLN A 178 5.35 -1.11 -15.71
CA GLN A 178 4.51 -1.49 -16.87
C GLN A 178 3.79 -0.29 -17.49
N TYR A 179 3.36 0.67 -16.67
CA TYR A 179 2.72 1.89 -17.16
C TYR A 179 3.71 2.84 -17.81
N ILE A 180 4.93 2.98 -17.29
CA ILE A 180 6.01 3.75 -17.92
C ILE A 180 6.32 3.17 -19.31
N GLU A 181 6.56 1.87 -19.40
CA GLU A 181 6.87 1.19 -20.67
C GLU A 181 5.75 1.30 -21.72
N ARG A 182 4.49 1.23 -21.27
CA ARG A 182 3.34 1.27 -22.17
C ARG A 182 2.98 2.67 -22.65
N LEU A 183 3.07 3.69 -21.78
CA LEU A 183 2.59 5.03 -22.04
C LEU A 183 3.68 6.01 -22.41
N ASN A 184 4.93 5.73 -22.04
CA ASN A 184 6.10 6.61 -22.19
C ASN A 184 5.80 8.06 -21.75
N PRO A 185 5.37 8.27 -20.48
CA PRO A 185 5.01 9.59 -19.98
C PRO A 185 6.28 10.45 -19.78
N GLU A 186 6.17 11.77 -19.90
CA GLU A 186 7.25 12.68 -19.52
C GLU A 186 7.51 12.68 -18.01
N ASN A 187 6.43 12.60 -17.23
CA ASN A 187 6.50 12.68 -15.77
C ASN A 187 5.64 11.59 -15.12
N VAL A 188 6.18 11.01 -14.04
CA VAL A 188 5.49 10.08 -13.14
C VAL A 188 5.48 10.67 -11.73
N TYR A 189 4.30 10.79 -11.14
CA TYR A 189 4.10 11.25 -9.78
C TYR A 189 3.53 10.12 -8.95
N PHE A 190 4.31 9.59 -8.00
CA PHE A 190 3.92 8.49 -7.13
C PHE A 190 3.70 9.00 -5.71
N TYR A 191 2.48 8.87 -5.20
CA TYR A 191 2.06 9.30 -3.87
C TYR A 191 1.82 8.09 -2.98
N ASP A 192 2.55 7.99 -1.88
CA ASP A 192 2.46 6.87 -0.93
C ASP A 192 2.89 7.36 0.47
N ASP A 193 2.34 6.77 1.53
CA ASP A 193 2.73 7.07 2.90
C ASP A 193 3.90 6.18 3.36
N ASN A 194 4.09 5.01 2.74
CA ASN A 194 5.11 4.04 3.12
C ASN A 194 6.47 4.31 2.44
N GLU A 195 7.48 4.56 3.25
CA GLU A 195 8.86 4.85 2.79
C GLU A 195 9.48 3.72 1.96
N LEU A 196 9.10 2.45 2.23
CA LEU A 196 9.62 1.32 1.46
C LEU A 196 9.08 1.32 0.02
N ASN A 197 7.81 1.69 -0.16
CA ASN A 197 7.22 1.85 -1.49
C ASN A 197 7.90 3.00 -2.25
N LEU A 198 8.12 4.14 -1.58
CA LEU A 198 8.82 5.28 -2.17
C LEU A 198 10.25 4.93 -2.58
N ALA A 199 10.96 4.15 -1.75
CA ALA A 199 12.31 3.68 -2.06
C ALA A 199 12.33 2.77 -3.31
N ALA A 200 11.38 1.82 -3.41
CA ALA A 200 11.28 0.95 -4.58
C ALA A 200 10.97 1.71 -5.88
N ILE A 201 10.16 2.78 -5.80
CA ILE A 201 9.92 3.68 -6.94
C ILE A 201 11.16 4.49 -7.27
N HIS A 202 11.93 4.91 -6.25
CA HIS A 202 13.19 5.64 -6.48
C HIS A 202 14.24 4.77 -7.21
N GLU A 203 14.22 3.45 -7.02
CA GLU A 203 15.10 2.54 -7.79
C GLU A 203 14.78 2.55 -9.30
N LEU A 204 13.49 2.73 -9.69
CA LEU A 204 13.12 2.90 -11.10
C LEU A 204 13.70 4.15 -11.75
N CYS A 205 14.05 5.17 -10.96
CA CYS A 205 14.64 6.39 -11.44
C CYS A 205 15.91 6.14 -12.26
N HIS A 206 16.79 5.29 -11.75
CA HIS A 206 18.05 4.96 -12.43
C HIS A 206 17.82 4.20 -13.74
N GLU A 207 16.75 3.40 -13.81
CA GLU A 207 16.41 2.64 -15.01
C GLU A 207 15.81 3.53 -16.12
N TYR A 208 15.07 4.57 -15.73
CA TYR A 208 14.28 5.41 -16.66
C TYR A 208 14.69 6.86 -16.75
N GLN A 209 15.84 7.26 -16.16
CA GLN A 209 16.31 8.66 -16.05
C GLN A 209 16.39 9.40 -17.39
N ASP A 210 16.67 8.70 -18.50
CA ASP A 210 16.77 9.29 -19.84
C ASP A 210 15.41 9.34 -20.59
N VAL A 211 14.35 8.81 -19.99
CA VAL A 211 13.03 8.62 -20.65
C VAL A 211 11.94 9.40 -19.96
N THR A 212 11.91 9.39 -18.61
CA THR A 212 10.85 10.00 -17.83
C THR A 212 11.36 10.54 -16.50
N ASN A 213 10.77 11.65 -16.06
CA ASN A 213 11.03 12.18 -14.72
C ASN A 213 10.13 11.46 -13.71
N ILE A 214 10.72 10.85 -12.69
CA ILE A 214 9.96 10.17 -11.63
C ILE A 214 10.05 10.99 -10.34
N PHE A 215 8.90 11.22 -9.70
CA PHE A 215 8.76 11.96 -8.46
C PHE A 215 8.10 11.07 -7.41
N ALA A 216 8.87 10.63 -6.42
CA ALA A 216 8.35 9.94 -5.24
C ALA A 216 7.92 10.99 -4.19
N ILE A 217 6.66 10.94 -3.77
CA ILE A 217 6.03 11.97 -2.95
C ILE A 217 5.45 11.31 -1.71
N LYS A 218 6.08 11.56 -0.56
CA LYS A 218 5.58 11.06 0.72
C LYS A 218 4.31 11.79 1.12
N VAL A 219 3.31 11.01 1.53
CA VAL A 219 2.09 11.49 2.14
C VAL A 219 2.16 11.24 3.65
N THR A 220 1.76 12.21 4.44
CA THR A 220 1.68 12.07 5.90
C THR A 220 0.41 12.75 6.39
N ASN A 221 -0.50 11.98 6.98
CA ASN A 221 -1.80 12.48 7.44
C ASN A 221 -2.54 13.28 6.34
N GLY A 222 -2.58 12.76 5.12
CA GLY A 222 -3.26 13.38 3.98
C GLY A 222 -2.62 14.65 3.44
N LYS A 223 -1.35 14.90 3.75
CA LYS A 223 -0.56 16.03 3.23
C LYS A 223 0.66 15.52 2.50
N GLN A 224 0.88 16.03 1.30
CA GLN A 224 2.09 15.73 0.54
C GLN A 224 3.31 16.46 1.10
N SER A 225 4.43 15.80 1.13
CA SER A 225 5.77 16.42 1.27
C SER A 225 6.23 17.00 -0.08
N PRO A 226 7.28 17.84 -0.10
CA PRO A 226 7.93 18.19 -1.35
C PRO A 226 8.33 16.94 -2.13
N ALA A 227 8.12 16.96 -3.45
CA ALA A 227 8.55 15.87 -4.32
C ALA A 227 10.08 15.73 -4.25
N ILE A 228 10.55 14.49 -4.15
CA ILE A 228 11.96 14.16 -4.26
C ILE A 228 12.18 13.72 -5.72
N PRO A 229 12.82 14.56 -6.55
CA PRO A 229 13.17 14.14 -7.90
C PRO A 229 14.27 13.06 -7.84
N CYS A 230 14.35 12.28 -8.88
CA CYS A 230 15.53 11.43 -9.11
C CYS A 230 16.73 12.30 -9.43
N ASP A 231 17.79 12.19 -8.68
CA ASP A 231 19.09 12.82 -8.95
C ASP A 231 19.90 11.99 -9.97
#